data_151d804b472edb8d7dc619d02345575e
#
_entry.id   151d804b472edb8d7dc619d02345575e
#
_cell.length_a   1.000
_cell.length_b   1.000
_cell.length_c   1.000
_cell.angle_alpha   90.00
_cell.angle_beta   90.00
_cell.angle_gamma   90.00
#
_symmetry.space_group_name_H-M   'P 1'
#
loop_
_entity.id
_entity.type
_entity.pdbx_description
1 polymer ?
#
loop_
_entity_poly.entity_id
_entity_poly.type
_entity_poly.pdbx_seq_one_letter_code
_entity_poly.pdbx_strand_id
1 'polypeptide(L)'
;MNVLLLVAKAPVPGLAKTRLCPPADPAQAARIAAAALLDTLAAVRATASTIPVLAHTGRFADAESGAELTAALTGWHLIPQRGDTFADRLANAHADTGTAFPGRPVLQIGMDTPQVTPGLLTAALERLAEHEAVFGPALDGGWWALGLRDPAYASVLRDVPMSTADTGRRTLAALRERGVHPAILPVLRDVDDWPTALAVAADLPGTRFADAVASVGGQLVSGRLR
;
A
#
# COMPACT_ATOMS: atom_id res chain seq x y z
N MET A 1 3.09 -1.39 21.40
CA MET A 1 2.22 -1.18 20.23
C MET A 1 3.10 -0.76 19.07
N ASN A 2 2.98 -1.42 17.92
CA ASN A 2 3.69 -1.07 16.69
C ASN A 2 2.86 -0.07 15.87
N VAL A 3 3.49 0.65 14.94
CA VAL A 3 2.79 1.53 14.00
C VAL A 3 2.60 0.80 12.68
N LEU A 4 1.36 0.78 12.16
CA LEU A 4 1.05 0.40 10.79
C LEU A 4 0.91 1.67 9.95
N LEU A 5 1.90 1.92 9.10
CA LEU A 5 1.97 3.07 8.21
C LEU A 5 1.46 2.66 6.82
N LEU A 6 0.27 3.10 6.47
CA LEU A 6 -0.26 2.95 5.11
C LEU A 6 0.12 4.18 4.27
N VAL A 7 0.76 3.94 3.13
CA VAL A 7 1.06 5.00 2.16
C VAL A 7 0.04 4.94 1.03
N ALA A 8 -0.72 6.00 0.85
CA ALA A 8 -1.79 6.04 -0.14
C ALA A 8 -1.91 7.40 -0.85
N LYS A 9 -2.48 7.34 -2.04
CA LYS A 9 -2.94 8.50 -2.82
C LYS A 9 -4.46 8.48 -2.87
N ALA A 10 -5.10 9.62 -2.73
CA ALA A 10 -6.55 9.73 -2.92
C ALA A 10 -6.95 9.19 -4.31
N PRO A 11 -7.89 8.24 -4.40
CA PRO A 11 -8.29 7.61 -5.65
C PRO A 11 -9.20 8.52 -6.48
N VAL A 12 -8.60 9.52 -7.13
CA VAL A 12 -9.28 10.50 -7.98
C VAL A 12 -9.27 10.02 -9.43
N PRO A 13 -10.40 10.10 -10.18
CA PRO A 13 -10.47 9.74 -11.59
C PRO A 13 -9.39 10.42 -12.44
N GLY A 14 -8.71 9.65 -13.30
CA GLY A 14 -7.61 10.13 -14.13
C GLY A 14 -6.27 10.33 -13.41
N LEU A 15 -6.24 10.24 -12.07
CA LEU A 15 -5.03 10.39 -11.28
C LEU A 15 -4.59 9.09 -10.56
N ALA A 16 -5.51 8.14 -10.39
CA ALA A 16 -5.23 6.85 -9.74
C ALA A 16 -5.41 5.70 -10.73
N LYS A 17 -4.50 4.73 -10.70
CA LYS A 17 -4.55 3.47 -11.47
C LYS A 17 -4.85 3.64 -12.96
N THR A 18 -4.27 4.64 -13.60
CA THR A 18 -4.48 4.93 -15.03
C THR A 18 -4.07 3.80 -15.96
N ARG A 19 -3.21 2.87 -15.51
CA ARG A 19 -2.82 1.67 -16.26
C ARG A 19 -3.91 0.59 -16.32
N LEU A 20 -4.99 0.74 -15.55
CA LEU A 20 -6.19 -0.08 -15.71
C LEU A 20 -7.03 0.35 -16.93
N CYS A 21 -6.74 1.51 -17.52
CA CYS A 21 -7.43 2.07 -18.68
C CYS A 21 -6.60 1.87 -19.96
N PRO A 22 -7.10 1.14 -20.96
CA PRO A 22 -8.30 0.32 -20.97
C PRO A 22 -8.12 -1.02 -20.23
N PRO A 23 -9.19 -1.79 -19.92
CA PRO A 23 -10.58 -1.58 -20.36
C PRO A 23 -11.43 -0.71 -19.42
N ALA A 24 -10.95 -0.43 -18.19
CA ALA A 24 -11.63 0.47 -17.28
C ALA A 24 -11.60 1.91 -17.82
N ASP A 25 -12.64 2.68 -17.59
CA ASP A 25 -12.58 4.13 -17.71
C ASP A 25 -11.92 4.76 -16.47
N PRO A 26 -11.55 6.06 -16.49
CA PRO A 26 -10.90 6.71 -15.36
C PRO A 26 -11.68 6.66 -14.05
N ALA A 27 -13.01 6.71 -14.08
CA ALA A 27 -13.85 6.63 -12.88
C ALA A 27 -13.88 5.20 -12.35
N GLN A 28 -13.98 4.19 -13.23
CA GLN A 28 -13.89 2.79 -12.87
C GLN A 28 -12.52 2.43 -12.26
N ALA A 29 -11.43 2.91 -12.84
CA ALA A 29 -10.06 2.71 -12.31
C ALA A 29 -9.91 3.32 -10.91
N ALA A 30 -10.42 4.54 -10.70
CA ALA A 30 -10.42 5.18 -9.40
C ALA A 30 -11.31 4.44 -8.38
N ARG A 31 -12.45 3.89 -8.81
CA ARG A 31 -13.34 3.07 -7.98
C ARG A 31 -12.68 1.77 -7.54
N ILE A 32 -11.95 1.10 -8.44
CA ILE A 32 -11.15 -0.09 -8.11
C ILE A 32 -10.07 0.27 -7.08
N ALA A 33 -9.38 1.40 -7.27
CA ALA A 33 -8.36 1.88 -6.32
C ALA A 33 -8.98 2.23 -4.94
N ALA A 34 -10.18 2.82 -4.91
CA ALA A 34 -10.90 3.12 -3.68
C ALA A 34 -11.32 1.83 -2.94
N ALA A 35 -11.79 0.83 -3.67
CA ALA A 35 -12.17 -0.47 -3.12
C ALA A 35 -10.95 -1.19 -2.52
N ALA A 36 -9.82 -1.23 -3.22
CA ALA A 36 -8.56 -1.79 -2.70
C ALA A 36 -8.09 -1.07 -1.43
N LEU A 37 -8.17 0.27 -1.41
CA LEU A 37 -7.81 1.07 -0.24
C LEU A 37 -8.75 0.77 0.94
N LEU A 38 -10.06 0.68 0.73
CA LEU A 38 -11.04 0.36 1.77
C LEU A 38 -10.80 -1.02 2.38
N ASP A 39 -10.49 -2.03 1.55
CA ASP A 39 -10.16 -3.38 2.03
C ASP A 39 -8.85 -3.35 2.86
N THR A 40 -7.83 -2.60 2.42
CA THR A 40 -6.58 -2.41 3.16
C THR A 40 -6.80 -1.69 4.49
N LEU A 41 -7.61 -0.60 4.51
CA LEU A 41 -7.98 0.11 5.74
C LEU A 41 -8.68 -0.81 6.75
N ALA A 42 -9.58 -1.67 6.25
CA ALA A 42 -10.28 -2.65 7.08
C ALA A 42 -9.31 -3.69 7.67
N ALA A 43 -8.36 -4.19 6.88
CA ALA A 43 -7.33 -5.13 7.35
C ALA A 43 -6.43 -4.51 8.43
N VAL A 44 -5.96 -3.27 8.23
CA VAL A 44 -5.16 -2.54 9.24
C VAL A 44 -5.96 -2.34 10.52
N ARG A 45 -7.22 -1.90 10.42
CA ARG A 45 -8.10 -1.68 11.57
C ARG A 45 -8.35 -2.95 12.37
N ALA A 46 -8.46 -4.09 11.71
CA ALA A 46 -8.68 -5.40 12.36
C ALA A 46 -7.39 -6.00 12.94
N THR A 47 -6.21 -5.41 12.67
CA THR A 47 -4.94 -5.86 13.25
C THR A 47 -4.77 -5.32 14.66
N ALA A 48 -4.83 -6.21 15.64
CA ALA A 48 -4.81 -5.86 17.05
C ALA A 48 -3.50 -5.17 17.48
N SER A 49 -3.58 -4.36 18.53
CA SER A 49 -2.41 -3.73 19.20
C SER A 49 -1.53 -2.87 18.29
N THR A 50 -2.13 -2.24 17.29
CA THR A 50 -1.43 -1.33 16.36
C THR A 50 -1.95 0.11 16.44
N ILE A 51 -1.13 1.05 16.00
CA ILE A 51 -1.49 2.45 15.78
C ILE A 51 -1.60 2.65 14.27
N PRO A 52 -2.80 2.91 13.74
CA PRO A 52 -2.99 3.13 12.32
C PRO A 52 -2.57 4.55 11.93
N VAL A 53 -1.66 4.66 10.97
CA VAL A 53 -1.18 5.92 10.40
C VAL A 53 -1.37 5.89 8.89
N LEU A 54 -1.91 6.95 8.32
CA LEU A 54 -2.01 7.13 6.88
C LEU A 54 -1.11 8.28 6.41
N ALA A 55 -0.08 7.98 5.63
CA ALA A 55 0.66 8.97 4.86
C ALA A 55 0.01 9.14 3.49
N HIS A 56 -0.57 10.33 3.21
CA HIS A 56 -1.43 10.51 2.05
C HIS A 56 -1.03 11.66 1.13
N THR A 57 -1.41 11.55 -0.15
CA THR A 57 -1.45 12.64 -1.11
C THR A 57 -2.84 12.79 -1.70
N GLY A 58 -3.18 14.00 -2.14
CA GLY A 58 -4.51 14.32 -2.66
C GLY A 58 -5.56 14.51 -1.56
N ARG A 59 -6.76 14.88 -1.98
CA ARG A 59 -7.90 15.14 -1.08
C ARG A 59 -8.91 14.00 -1.22
N PHE A 60 -9.23 13.34 -0.12
CA PHE A 60 -10.22 12.25 -0.13
C PHE A 60 -11.64 12.73 -0.44
N ALA A 61 -11.94 14.01 -0.22
CA ALA A 61 -13.22 14.59 -0.64
C ALA A 61 -13.42 14.59 -2.17
N ASP A 62 -12.33 14.57 -2.94
CA ASP A 62 -12.36 14.57 -4.41
C ASP A 62 -12.26 13.12 -4.98
N ALA A 63 -12.13 12.13 -4.12
CA ALA A 63 -11.93 10.72 -4.48
C ALA A 63 -13.25 10.01 -4.78
N GLU A 64 -13.18 8.96 -5.60
CA GLU A 64 -14.23 7.94 -5.65
C GLU A 64 -14.43 7.33 -4.26
N SER A 65 -15.67 7.10 -3.84
CA SER A 65 -16.02 6.66 -2.49
C SER A 65 -15.47 7.56 -1.37
N GLY A 66 -15.27 8.87 -1.62
CA GLY A 66 -14.60 9.79 -0.71
C GLY A 66 -15.25 9.89 0.67
N ALA A 67 -16.59 9.84 0.76
CA ALA A 67 -17.32 9.83 2.03
C ALA A 67 -17.02 8.55 2.84
N GLU A 68 -17.02 7.37 2.19
CA GLU A 68 -16.72 6.09 2.82
C GLU A 68 -15.26 6.01 3.28
N LEU A 69 -14.33 6.46 2.43
CA LEU A 69 -12.91 6.56 2.78
C LEU A 69 -12.69 7.48 4.00
N THR A 70 -13.34 8.65 4.02
CA THR A 70 -13.24 9.58 5.15
C THR A 70 -13.79 8.95 6.43
N ALA A 71 -14.91 8.25 6.35
CA ALA A 71 -15.47 7.53 7.50
C ALA A 71 -14.55 6.40 7.99
N ALA A 72 -13.95 5.64 7.06
CA ALA A 72 -13.01 4.57 7.37
C ALA A 72 -11.72 5.08 8.04
N LEU A 73 -11.35 6.33 7.82
CA LEU A 73 -10.17 6.98 8.42
C LEU A 73 -10.43 7.58 9.80
N THR A 74 -11.65 7.47 10.35
CA THR A 74 -11.93 7.94 11.71
C THR A 74 -11.04 7.21 12.73
N GLY A 75 -10.30 7.98 13.53
CA GLY A 75 -9.36 7.45 14.52
C GLY A 75 -7.97 7.10 13.97
N TRP A 76 -7.69 7.37 12.70
CA TRP A 76 -6.36 7.26 12.14
C TRP A 76 -5.53 8.53 12.37
N HIS A 77 -4.21 8.37 12.51
CA HIS A 77 -3.29 9.48 12.45
C HIS A 77 -2.96 9.79 10.99
N LEU A 78 -3.26 11.00 10.52
CA LEU A 78 -3.08 11.40 9.13
C LEU A 78 -1.83 12.26 8.98
N ILE A 79 -0.93 11.87 8.06
CA ILE A 79 0.31 12.59 7.75
C ILE A 79 0.30 12.94 6.25
N PRO A 80 0.40 14.23 5.87
CA PRO A 80 0.62 14.59 4.47
C PRO A 80 1.97 14.06 3.98
N GLN A 81 2.01 13.40 2.83
CA GLN A 81 3.29 13.04 2.21
C GLN A 81 4.03 14.30 1.77
N ARG A 82 5.31 14.37 2.03
CA ARG A 82 6.20 15.48 1.64
C ARG A 82 7.48 14.97 0.98
N GLY A 83 7.98 15.69 0.00
CA GLY A 83 9.17 15.37 -0.78
C GLY A 83 8.89 15.41 -2.28
N ASP A 84 9.92 15.68 -3.05
CA ASP A 84 9.84 15.90 -4.49
C ASP A 84 9.68 14.56 -5.24
N THR A 85 10.42 13.55 -4.82
CA THR A 85 10.38 12.21 -5.41
C THR A 85 9.51 11.26 -4.60
N PHE A 86 9.11 10.14 -5.18
CA PHE A 86 8.41 9.09 -4.45
C PHE A 86 9.29 8.49 -3.35
N ALA A 87 10.58 8.34 -3.60
CA ALA A 87 11.59 7.92 -2.63
C ALA A 87 11.64 8.85 -1.39
N ASP A 88 11.68 10.16 -1.62
CA ASP A 88 11.63 11.15 -0.54
C ASP A 88 10.36 11.04 0.28
N ARG A 89 9.22 10.88 -0.40
CA ARG A 89 7.92 10.76 0.28
C ARG A 89 7.87 9.54 1.19
N LEU A 90 8.40 8.39 0.75
CA LEU A 90 8.47 7.18 1.58
C LEU A 90 9.40 7.36 2.78
N ALA A 91 10.61 7.89 2.56
CA ALA A 91 11.57 8.16 3.63
C ALA A 91 11.01 9.15 4.66
N ASN A 92 10.37 10.22 4.18
CA ASN A 92 9.75 11.23 5.04
C ASN A 92 8.54 10.67 5.80
N ALA A 93 7.72 9.80 5.20
CA ALA A 93 6.61 9.16 5.88
C ALA A 93 7.08 8.34 7.10
N HIS A 94 8.18 7.61 6.97
CA HIS A 94 8.80 6.92 8.10
C HIS A 94 9.33 7.90 9.16
N ALA A 95 10.05 8.95 8.74
CA ALA A 95 10.64 9.95 9.64
C ALA A 95 9.56 10.68 10.44
N ASP A 96 8.48 11.13 9.77
CA ASP A 96 7.36 11.83 10.38
C ASP A 96 6.60 10.91 11.34
N THR A 97 6.42 9.63 10.96
CA THR A 97 5.83 8.61 11.83
C THR A 97 6.70 8.35 13.06
N GLY A 98 8.03 8.23 12.89
CA GLY A 98 8.97 8.06 14.00
C GLY A 98 8.99 9.25 14.95
N THR A 99 8.81 10.46 14.43
CA THR A 99 8.67 11.70 15.23
C THR A 99 7.35 11.71 16.01
N ALA A 100 6.24 11.31 15.39
CA ALA A 100 4.93 11.28 16.04
C ALA A 100 4.82 10.16 17.09
N PHE A 101 5.55 9.06 16.91
CA PHE A 101 5.51 7.86 17.77
C PHE A 101 6.92 7.38 18.13
N PRO A 102 7.66 8.13 18.98
CA PRO A 102 9.06 7.84 19.31
C PRO A 102 9.25 6.43 19.87
N GLY A 103 10.33 5.76 19.44
CA GLY A 103 10.72 4.43 19.92
C GLY A 103 9.78 3.29 19.50
N ARG A 104 8.88 3.51 18.55
CA ARG A 104 7.99 2.46 18.05
C ARG A 104 8.44 1.95 16.69
N PRO A 105 8.46 0.61 16.51
CA PRO A 105 8.63 0.02 15.20
C PRO A 105 7.52 0.44 14.24
N VAL A 106 7.88 0.66 12.97
CA VAL A 106 6.97 1.07 11.90
C VAL A 106 6.95 0.00 10.82
N LEU A 107 5.79 -0.55 10.51
CA LEU A 107 5.55 -1.40 9.34
C LEU A 107 4.79 -0.57 8.30
N GLN A 108 5.49 -0.18 7.23
CA GLN A 108 4.89 0.49 6.08
C GLN A 108 4.33 -0.53 5.10
N ILE A 109 3.13 -0.25 4.57
CA ILE A 109 2.50 -0.96 3.45
C ILE A 109 1.97 0.04 2.43
N GLY A 110 1.78 -0.41 1.18
CA GLY A 110 1.11 0.35 0.11
C GLY A 110 -0.40 0.09 0.05
N MET A 111 -1.09 0.87 -0.78
CA MET A 111 -2.52 0.70 -1.08
C MET A 111 -2.79 -0.25 -2.26
N ASP A 112 -1.75 -0.78 -2.88
CA ASP A 112 -1.82 -1.47 -4.18
C ASP A 112 -1.87 -3.00 -4.05
N THR A 113 -1.86 -3.52 -2.82
CA THR A 113 -1.89 -4.95 -2.49
C THR A 113 -3.13 -5.30 -1.64
N PRO A 114 -4.33 -5.36 -2.22
CA PRO A 114 -5.57 -5.66 -1.49
C PRO A 114 -5.61 -7.08 -0.88
N GLN A 115 -4.61 -7.93 -1.16
CA GLN A 115 -4.42 -9.24 -0.52
C GLN A 115 -3.97 -9.16 0.94
N VAL A 116 -3.59 -7.99 1.42
CA VAL A 116 -3.17 -7.79 2.81
C VAL A 116 -4.31 -8.14 3.75
N THR A 117 -4.03 -9.04 4.70
CA THR A 117 -4.99 -9.49 5.72
C THR A 117 -4.50 -9.16 7.13
N PRO A 118 -5.39 -9.11 8.14
CA PRO A 118 -4.96 -8.93 9.53
C PRO A 118 -3.96 -10.00 9.98
N GLY A 119 -4.12 -11.25 9.55
CA GLY A 119 -3.19 -12.35 9.87
C GLY A 119 -1.80 -12.12 9.27
N LEU A 120 -1.73 -11.67 8.01
CA LEU A 120 -0.46 -11.36 7.35
C LEU A 120 0.26 -10.18 8.04
N LEU A 121 -0.48 -9.13 8.40
CA LEU A 121 0.07 -7.98 9.12
C LEU A 121 0.55 -8.37 10.52
N THR A 122 -0.20 -9.19 11.25
CA THR A 122 0.21 -9.71 12.57
C THR A 122 1.51 -10.51 12.45
N ALA A 123 1.60 -11.45 11.51
CA ALA A 123 2.82 -12.24 11.28
C ALA A 123 4.02 -11.36 10.90
N ALA A 124 3.82 -10.32 10.08
CA ALA A 124 4.87 -9.36 9.74
C ALA A 124 5.37 -8.57 10.97
N LEU A 125 4.46 -8.17 11.86
CA LEU A 125 4.79 -7.46 13.09
C LEU A 125 5.49 -8.37 14.12
N GLU A 126 5.11 -9.64 14.22
CA GLU A 126 5.79 -10.65 15.05
C GLU A 126 7.23 -10.84 14.57
N ARG A 127 7.44 -10.98 13.27
CA ARG A 127 8.79 -11.05 12.71
C ARG A 127 9.59 -9.76 12.93
N LEU A 128 8.95 -8.59 12.87
CA LEU A 128 9.61 -7.32 13.16
C LEU A 128 10.01 -7.20 14.64
N ALA A 129 9.33 -7.88 15.54
CA ALA A 129 9.72 -7.94 16.96
C ALA A 129 11.03 -8.73 17.17
N GLU A 130 11.32 -9.71 16.30
CA GLU A 130 12.50 -10.58 16.36
C GLU A 130 13.68 -10.05 15.54
N HIS A 131 13.42 -9.21 14.52
CA HIS A 131 14.41 -8.70 13.56
C HIS A 131 14.45 -7.17 13.56
N GLU A 132 15.55 -6.58 13.14
CA GLU A 132 15.69 -5.11 13.00
C GLU A 132 14.82 -4.56 11.88
N ALA A 133 14.55 -5.38 10.87
CA ALA A 133 13.71 -5.03 9.74
C ALA A 133 13.00 -6.25 9.17
N VAL A 134 11.87 -6.01 8.47
CA VAL A 134 11.20 -7.00 7.62
C VAL A 134 10.96 -6.39 6.24
N PHE A 135 10.93 -7.24 5.21
CA PHE A 135 10.77 -6.81 3.83
C PHE A 135 9.84 -7.75 3.08
N GLY A 136 8.76 -7.22 2.54
CA GLY A 136 7.79 -7.94 1.73
C GLY A 136 8.00 -7.68 0.24
N PRO A 137 8.61 -8.60 -0.52
CA PRO A 137 8.82 -8.41 -1.96
C PRO A 137 7.49 -8.39 -2.72
N ALA A 138 7.45 -7.64 -3.83
CA ALA A 138 6.38 -7.67 -4.81
C ALA A 138 6.84 -8.35 -6.10
N LEU A 139 5.88 -8.95 -6.84
CA LEU A 139 6.20 -9.71 -8.07
C LEU A 139 6.73 -8.83 -9.21
N ASP A 140 6.45 -7.53 -9.19
CA ASP A 140 6.95 -6.55 -10.16
C ASP A 140 8.42 -6.15 -9.96
N GLY A 141 9.07 -6.70 -8.89
CA GLY A 141 10.42 -6.35 -8.49
C GLY A 141 10.51 -5.18 -7.49
N GLY A 142 9.37 -4.63 -7.07
CA GLY A 142 9.23 -3.69 -5.97
C GLY A 142 9.07 -4.39 -4.62
N TRP A 143 8.30 -3.77 -3.74
CA TRP A 143 7.94 -4.31 -2.43
C TRP A 143 6.59 -3.76 -1.95
N TRP A 144 5.82 -4.61 -1.26
CA TRP A 144 4.53 -4.26 -0.66
C TRP A 144 4.63 -3.86 0.81
N ALA A 145 5.71 -4.28 1.51
CA ALA A 145 5.93 -3.97 2.91
C ALA A 145 7.41 -3.70 3.22
N LEU A 146 7.64 -2.70 4.07
CA LEU A 146 8.92 -2.42 4.71
C LEU A 146 8.68 -2.13 6.20
N GLY A 147 9.12 -3.03 7.06
CA GLY A 147 9.09 -2.85 8.51
C GLY A 147 10.47 -2.50 9.05
N LEU A 148 10.54 -1.49 9.91
CA LEU A 148 11.79 -1.02 10.54
C LEU A 148 11.57 -0.83 12.04
N ARG A 149 12.45 -1.40 12.88
CA ARG A 149 12.43 -1.14 14.32
C ARG A 149 12.85 0.29 14.63
N ASP A 150 13.83 0.80 13.89
CA ASP A 150 14.18 2.21 13.85
C ASP A 150 13.78 2.80 12.49
N PRO A 151 12.73 3.64 12.43
CA PRO A 151 12.27 4.24 11.19
C PRO A 151 13.29 5.18 10.54
N ALA A 152 14.36 5.58 11.22
CA ALA A 152 15.44 6.40 10.65
C ALA A 152 16.20 5.68 9.51
N TYR A 153 16.24 4.35 9.53
CA TYR A 153 16.83 3.57 8.44
C TYR A 153 16.10 3.74 7.08
N ALA A 154 14.86 4.20 7.08
CA ALA A 154 14.14 4.52 5.83
C ALA A 154 14.81 5.63 5.02
N SER A 155 15.74 6.39 5.60
CA SER A 155 16.54 7.38 4.88
C SER A 155 17.28 6.81 3.66
N VAL A 156 17.63 5.51 3.65
CA VAL A 156 18.28 4.83 2.52
C VAL A 156 17.39 4.81 1.26
N LEU A 157 16.07 4.93 1.41
CA LEU A 157 15.14 4.93 0.28
C LEU A 157 15.37 6.12 -0.67
N ARG A 158 15.94 7.24 -0.20
CA ARG A 158 16.19 8.45 -1.00
C ARG A 158 17.10 8.17 -2.19
N ASP A 159 18.04 7.23 -2.04
CA ASP A 159 19.03 6.87 -3.06
C ASP A 159 18.59 5.66 -3.89
N VAL A 160 17.38 5.11 -3.64
CA VAL A 160 16.85 3.96 -4.37
C VAL A 160 15.94 4.43 -5.50
N PRO A 161 16.22 4.07 -6.76
CA PRO A 161 15.29 4.28 -7.87
C PRO A 161 13.98 3.53 -7.63
N MET A 162 12.87 4.28 -7.57
CA MET A 162 11.54 3.74 -7.37
C MET A 162 10.86 3.37 -8.68
N SER A 163 9.82 2.53 -8.60
CA SER A 163 9.00 2.11 -9.75
C SER A 163 9.82 1.43 -10.87
N THR A 164 10.80 0.65 -10.50
CA THR A 164 11.61 -0.19 -11.41
C THR A 164 11.61 -1.64 -10.94
N ALA A 165 11.85 -2.57 -11.85
CA ALA A 165 11.97 -4.00 -11.51
C ALA A 165 13.12 -4.33 -10.55
N ASP A 166 14.02 -3.37 -10.30
CA ASP A 166 15.15 -3.50 -9.39
C ASP A 166 14.93 -2.83 -8.01
N THR A 167 13.81 -2.12 -7.83
CA THR A 167 13.55 -1.32 -6.61
C THR A 167 13.74 -2.15 -5.34
N GLY A 168 13.13 -3.34 -5.28
CA GLY A 168 13.22 -4.21 -4.11
C GLY A 168 14.65 -4.68 -3.83
N ARG A 169 15.37 -5.13 -4.86
CA ARG A 169 16.76 -5.57 -4.74
C ARG A 169 17.67 -4.44 -4.25
N ARG A 170 17.48 -3.22 -4.78
CA ARG A 170 18.27 -2.05 -4.39
C ARG A 170 17.92 -1.59 -2.98
N THR A 171 16.66 -1.63 -2.57
CA THR A 171 16.25 -1.35 -1.19
C THR A 171 16.93 -2.29 -0.21
N LEU A 172 16.92 -3.61 -0.49
CA LEU A 172 17.61 -4.60 0.35
C LEU A 172 19.12 -4.36 0.41
N ALA A 173 19.76 -4.01 -0.71
CA ALA A 173 21.20 -3.71 -0.74
C ALA A 173 21.51 -2.48 0.12
N ALA A 174 20.76 -1.38 -0.04
CA ALA A 174 20.97 -0.16 0.71
C ALA A 174 20.77 -0.34 2.24
N LEU A 175 19.82 -1.17 2.66
CA LEU A 175 19.65 -1.52 4.09
C LEU A 175 20.85 -2.33 4.60
N ARG A 176 21.31 -3.34 3.83
CA ARG A 176 22.48 -4.16 4.20
C ARG A 176 23.75 -3.37 4.31
N GLU A 177 23.98 -2.38 3.47
CA GLU A 177 25.11 -1.44 3.55
C GLU A 177 25.11 -0.63 4.85
N ARG A 178 23.94 -0.47 5.50
CA ARG A 178 23.82 0.13 6.85
C ARG A 178 23.84 -0.91 7.98
N GLY A 179 24.15 -2.17 7.67
CA GLY A 179 24.17 -3.27 8.63
C GLY A 179 22.80 -3.84 8.99
N VAL A 180 21.73 -3.41 8.34
CA VAL A 180 20.37 -3.88 8.59
C VAL A 180 20.05 -5.05 7.65
N HIS A 181 19.71 -6.20 8.21
CA HIS A 181 19.40 -7.44 7.48
C HIS A 181 17.93 -7.80 7.62
N PRO A 182 17.04 -7.38 6.67
CA PRO A 182 15.62 -7.63 6.79
C PRO A 182 15.27 -9.13 6.71
N ALA A 183 14.36 -9.59 7.57
CA ALA A 183 13.70 -10.86 7.38
C ALA A 183 12.67 -10.74 6.24
N ILE A 184 12.63 -11.75 5.38
CA ILE A 184 11.79 -11.73 4.18
C ILE A 184 10.39 -12.23 4.53
N LEU A 185 9.39 -11.45 4.12
CA LEU A 185 7.96 -11.77 4.19
C LEU A 185 7.49 -12.48 2.91
N PRO A 186 6.28 -13.04 2.89
CA PRO A 186 5.69 -13.59 1.67
C PRO A 186 5.66 -12.58 0.52
N VAL A 187 5.82 -13.08 -0.71
CA VAL A 187 5.71 -12.27 -1.93
C VAL A 187 4.24 -12.00 -2.21
N LEU A 188 3.88 -10.76 -2.53
CA LEU A 188 2.54 -10.39 -3.01
C LEU A 188 2.60 -9.87 -4.45
N ARG A 189 1.42 -9.74 -5.05
CA ARG A 189 1.25 -9.18 -6.41
C ARG A 189 0.61 -7.79 -6.30
N ASP A 190 1.28 -6.78 -6.82
CA ASP A 190 0.71 -5.44 -6.92
C ASP A 190 -0.34 -5.38 -8.02
N VAL A 191 -1.37 -4.59 -7.80
CA VAL A 191 -2.40 -4.32 -8.80
C VAL A 191 -1.98 -3.09 -9.59
N ASP A 192 -1.29 -3.29 -10.71
CA ASP A 192 -0.79 -2.18 -11.53
C ASP A 192 -1.50 -2.03 -12.87
N ASP A 193 -1.95 -3.13 -13.46
CA ASP A 193 -2.63 -3.18 -14.75
C ASP A 193 -3.86 -4.08 -14.70
N TRP A 194 -4.60 -4.13 -15.80
CA TRP A 194 -5.84 -4.92 -15.86
C TRP A 194 -5.62 -6.43 -15.69
N PRO A 195 -4.61 -7.08 -16.31
CA PRO A 195 -4.29 -8.48 -16.06
C PRO A 195 -4.01 -8.79 -14.60
N THR A 196 -3.22 -7.95 -13.91
CA THR A 196 -2.94 -8.14 -12.48
C THR A 196 -4.18 -7.89 -11.61
N ALA A 197 -5.04 -6.93 -11.97
CA ALA A 197 -6.31 -6.71 -11.27
C ALA A 197 -7.22 -7.94 -11.34
N LEU A 198 -7.36 -8.56 -12.52
CA LEU A 198 -8.14 -9.80 -12.69
C LEU A 198 -7.57 -10.96 -11.87
N ALA A 199 -6.24 -11.15 -11.93
CA ALA A 199 -5.58 -12.23 -11.21
C ALA A 199 -5.77 -12.09 -9.69
N VAL A 200 -5.55 -10.89 -9.15
CA VAL A 200 -5.72 -10.62 -7.71
C VAL A 200 -7.19 -10.72 -7.30
N ALA A 201 -8.13 -10.24 -8.11
CA ALA A 201 -9.56 -10.34 -7.80
C ALA A 201 -10.05 -11.80 -7.74
N ALA A 202 -9.51 -12.68 -8.58
CA ALA A 202 -9.82 -14.11 -8.55
C ALA A 202 -9.42 -14.79 -7.23
N ASP A 203 -8.36 -14.32 -6.59
CA ASP A 203 -7.86 -14.84 -5.31
C ASP A 203 -8.59 -14.24 -4.09
N LEU A 204 -9.44 -13.21 -4.29
CA LEU A 204 -10.09 -12.43 -3.23
C LEU A 204 -11.62 -12.38 -3.35
N PRO A 205 -12.32 -13.51 -3.49
CA PRO A 205 -13.76 -13.50 -3.65
C PRO A 205 -14.47 -12.86 -2.45
N GLY A 206 -15.48 -12.02 -2.71
CA GLY A 206 -16.27 -11.35 -1.68
C GLY A 206 -15.62 -10.09 -1.07
N THR A 207 -14.51 -9.61 -1.63
CA THR A 207 -13.92 -8.32 -1.26
C THR A 207 -14.50 -7.18 -2.11
N ARG A 208 -14.47 -5.96 -1.59
CA ARG A 208 -14.84 -4.75 -2.35
C ARG A 208 -14.04 -4.63 -3.63
N PHE A 209 -12.74 -4.95 -3.54
CA PHE A 209 -11.83 -4.91 -4.68
C PHE A 209 -12.29 -5.87 -5.79
N ALA A 210 -12.57 -7.14 -5.46
CA ALA A 210 -13.04 -8.12 -6.44
C ALA A 210 -14.36 -7.72 -7.09
N ASP A 211 -15.32 -7.21 -6.32
CA ASP A 211 -16.60 -6.73 -6.80
C ASP A 211 -16.44 -5.53 -7.75
N ALA A 212 -15.53 -4.60 -7.41
CA ALA A 212 -15.24 -3.45 -8.27
C ALA A 212 -14.63 -3.87 -9.62
N VAL A 213 -13.69 -4.82 -9.62
CA VAL A 213 -13.11 -5.39 -10.86
C VAL A 213 -14.16 -6.11 -11.68
N ALA A 214 -14.99 -6.96 -11.05
CA ALA A 214 -16.06 -7.72 -11.72
C ALA A 214 -17.09 -6.79 -12.40
N SER A 215 -17.41 -5.64 -11.79
CA SER A 215 -18.35 -4.66 -12.35
C SER A 215 -17.90 -4.10 -13.70
N VAL A 216 -16.61 -3.93 -13.93
CA VAL A 216 -16.03 -3.51 -15.22
C VAL A 216 -16.11 -4.66 -16.25
N GLY A 217 -15.73 -5.88 -15.84
CA GLY A 217 -15.78 -7.07 -16.70
C GLY A 217 -17.20 -7.37 -17.21
N GLY A 218 -18.21 -7.25 -16.35
CA GLY A 218 -19.62 -7.48 -16.72
C GLY A 218 -20.15 -6.48 -17.75
N GLN A 219 -19.72 -5.22 -17.70
CA GLN A 219 -20.11 -4.19 -18.69
C GLN A 219 -19.49 -4.44 -20.07
N LEU A 220 -18.27 -4.98 -20.13
CA LEU A 220 -17.61 -5.35 -21.40
C LEU A 220 -18.34 -6.48 -22.12
N VAL A 221 -18.86 -7.47 -21.39
CA VAL A 221 -19.64 -8.58 -21.97
C VAL A 221 -20.99 -8.07 -22.50
N SER A 222 -21.66 -7.21 -21.73
CA SER A 222 -22.98 -6.66 -22.11
C SER A 222 -22.90 -5.67 -23.29
N GLY A 223 -21.78 -4.92 -23.41
CA GLY A 223 -21.55 -3.96 -24.50
C GLY A 223 -21.19 -4.60 -25.86
N ARG A 224 -20.71 -5.85 -25.86
CA ARG A 224 -20.43 -6.63 -27.11
C ARG A 224 -21.65 -7.32 -27.72
N LEU A 225 -22.79 -7.31 -27.01
CA LEU A 225 -24.04 -7.93 -27.44
C LEU A 225 -25.07 -6.94 -28.03
N ARG A 226 -24.62 -5.69 -28.28
CA ARG A 226 -25.46 -4.66 -28.92
C ARG A 226 -24.92 -4.21 -30.26
#